data_5a08b53560445b5c794614447fac4a90
#
_entry.id   5a08b53560445b5c794614447fac4a90
#
_cell.length_a   1.000
_cell.length_b   1.000
_cell.length_c   1.000
_cell.angle_alpha   90.00
_cell.angle_beta   90.00
_cell.angle_gamma   90.00
#
_symmetry.space_group_name_H-M   'P 1'
#
loop_
_entity.id
_entity.type
_entity.pdbx_description
1 polymer ?
#
loop_
_entity_poly.entity_id
_entity_poly.type
_entity_poly.pdbx_seq_one_letter_code
_entity_poly.pdbx_strand_id
1 'polypeptide(L)'
;IFVAQFIGNPKMNILKIGKKDIVNKNTLKLFNSDIHFENSNFGDELYIGIRPEDISLEIKSKISTDIKIDLVENLGSEKIIYTQINGSEIRIKSTQNIIDKNITIYLPKNKIYLFDKSKKRIKI
;
A
#
# COMPACT_ATOMS: atom_id res chain seq x y z
N ILE A 1 -13.55 -9.04 -7.31
CA ILE A 1 -12.89 -8.89 -6.04
C ILE A 1 -11.62 -9.70 -6.01
N PHE A 2 -10.65 -9.09 -5.49
CA PHE A 2 -9.32 -9.60 -5.43
C PHE A 2 -9.12 -10.60 -4.28
N VAL A 3 -8.39 -11.70 -4.53
CA VAL A 3 -8.15 -12.72 -3.50
C VAL A 3 -7.57 -12.13 -2.22
N ALA A 4 -6.67 -11.18 -2.34
CA ALA A 4 -6.06 -10.52 -1.19
C ALA A 4 -7.07 -9.88 -0.25
N GLN A 5 -8.24 -9.52 -0.73
CA GLN A 5 -9.29 -8.91 0.09
C GLN A 5 -9.92 -9.88 1.07
N PHE A 6 -9.69 -11.18 0.85
CA PHE A 6 -10.17 -12.20 1.78
C PHE A 6 -9.15 -12.59 2.82
N ILE A 7 -7.95 -12.01 2.74
CA ILE A 7 -6.88 -12.28 3.69
C ILE A 7 -6.99 -11.30 4.84
N GLY A 8 -7.55 -11.79 5.93
CA GLY A 8 -7.69 -10.97 7.12
C GLY A 8 -8.81 -9.96 7.04
N ASN A 9 -9.07 -9.34 8.16
CA ASN A 9 -10.06 -8.30 8.37
C ASN A 9 -9.39 -7.22 9.22
N PRO A 10 -9.37 -5.94 8.80
CA PRO A 10 -10.03 -5.36 7.64
C PRO A 10 -9.37 -5.73 6.31
N LYS A 11 -10.08 -5.42 5.22
CA LYS A 11 -9.59 -5.68 3.87
C LYS A 11 -8.31 -4.91 3.59
N MET A 12 -7.41 -5.53 2.83
CA MET A 12 -6.19 -4.87 2.41
C MET A 12 -6.43 -3.83 1.32
N ASN A 13 -5.60 -2.81 1.34
CA ASN A 13 -5.43 -1.95 0.18
C ASN A 13 -4.64 -2.69 -0.89
N ILE A 14 -5.06 -2.59 -2.14
CA ILE A 14 -4.43 -3.29 -3.25
C ILE A 14 -3.98 -2.26 -4.28
N LEU A 15 -2.70 -2.33 -4.64
CA LEU A 15 -2.12 -1.52 -5.69
C LEU A 15 -1.54 -2.41 -6.77
N LYS A 16 -1.89 -2.14 -8.02
CA LYS A 16 -1.33 -2.85 -9.17
C LYS A 16 0.01 -2.25 -9.54
N ILE A 17 1.01 -3.10 -9.77
CA ILE A 17 2.32 -2.70 -10.26
C ILE A 17 2.47 -3.27 -11.65
N GLY A 18 2.53 -2.39 -12.64
CA GLY A 18 2.67 -2.78 -14.03
C GLY A 18 4.12 -2.97 -14.43
N LYS A 19 4.30 -3.42 -15.66
CA LYS A 19 5.60 -3.75 -16.22
C LYS A 19 6.62 -2.61 -16.11
N LYS A 20 6.19 -1.38 -16.31
CA LYS A 20 7.07 -0.20 -16.26
C LYS A 20 7.71 0.03 -14.90
N ASP A 21 7.09 -0.47 -13.83
CA ASP A 21 7.57 -0.31 -12.47
C ASP A 21 8.23 -1.56 -11.92
N ILE A 22 8.39 -2.60 -12.73
CA ILE A 22 9.15 -3.79 -12.38
C ILE A 22 10.55 -3.64 -12.96
N VAL A 23 11.53 -3.43 -12.08
CA VAL A 23 12.90 -3.16 -12.46
C VAL A 23 13.61 -4.44 -12.93
N ASN A 24 13.43 -5.51 -12.18
CA ASN A 24 13.93 -6.84 -12.51
C ASN A 24 13.11 -7.89 -11.76
N LYS A 25 13.55 -9.15 -11.77
CA LYS A 25 12.77 -10.27 -11.21
C LYS A 25 12.43 -10.16 -9.72
N ASN A 26 13.12 -9.31 -8.98
CA ASN A 26 12.90 -9.17 -7.54
C ASN A 26 12.94 -7.74 -7.03
N THR A 27 12.90 -6.76 -7.94
CA THR A 27 12.92 -5.33 -7.59
C THR A 27 11.80 -4.61 -8.33
N LEU A 28 11.03 -3.84 -7.59
CA LEU A 28 9.98 -3.01 -8.17
C LEU A 28 10.17 -1.56 -7.73
N LYS A 29 9.61 -0.65 -8.51
CA LYS A 29 9.56 0.75 -8.15
C LYS A 29 8.18 1.04 -7.56
N LEU A 30 8.16 1.53 -6.33
CA LEU A 30 6.94 1.96 -5.67
C LEU A 30 7.12 3.41 -5.22
N PHE A 31 6.22 4.27 -5.72
CA PHE A 31 6.35 5.71 -5.59
C PHE A 31 7.68 6.16 -6.23
N ASN A 32 8.64 6.61 -5.48
CA ASN A 32 9.92 7.02 -6.02
C ASN A 32 11.08 6.18 -5.49
N SER A 33 10.80 4.98 -5.02
CA SER A 33 11.81 4.12 -4.44
C SER A 33 11.83 2.75 -5.09
N ASP A 34 13.03 2.23 -5.33
CA ASP A 34 13.21 0.85 -5.75
C ASP A 34 13.19 -0.04 -4.52
N ILE A 35 12.34 -1.03 -4.52
CA ILE A 35 12.16 -1.95 -3.40
C ILE A 35 12.60 -3.35 -3.84
N HIS A 36 13.56 -3.89 -3.14
CA HIS A 36 14.14 -5.19 -3.42
C HIS A 36 13.55 -6.25 -2.48
N PHE A 37 13.07 -7.34 -3.06
CA PHE A 37 12.56 -8.49 -2.33
C PHE A 37 13.38 -9.72 -2.70
N GLU A 38 14.39 -9.99 -1.90
CA GLU A 38 15.49 -10.89 -2.22
C GLU A 38 15.07 -12.28 -2.70
N ASN A 39 14.06 -12.84 -2.08
CA ASN A 39 13.62 -14.21 -2.38
C ASN A 39 12.43 -14.28 -3.34
N SER A 40 12.09 -13.16 -3.96
CA SER A 40 10.92 -13.09 -4.83
C SER A 40 11.31 -13.20 -6.29
N ASN A 41 10.35 -13.63 -7.10
CA ASN A 41 10.51 -13.71 -8.54
C ASN A 41 9.24 -13.15 -9.18
N PHE A 42 9.31 -11.90 -9.64
CA PHE A 42 8.18 -11.20 -10.23
C PHE A 42 8.01 -11.60 -11.70
N GLY A 43 6.77 -11.60 -12.17
CA GLY A 43 6.48 -11.59 -13.59
C GLY A 43 6.51 -10.18 -14.14
N ASP A 44 5.68 -9.88 -15.13
CA ASP A 44 5.55 -8.54 -15.71
C ASP A 44 4.49 -7.70 -15.05
N GLU A 45 3.76 -8.23 -14.10
CA GLU A 45 2.87 -7.46 -13.25
C GLU A 45 2.67 -8.16 -11.93
N LEU A 46 2.39 -7.38 -10.92
CA LEU A 46 2.09 -7.90 -9.60
C LEU A 46 1.17 -6.91 -8.87
N TYR A 47 0.70 -7.34 -7.72
CA TYR A 47 -0.12 -6.50 -6.86
C TYR A 47 0.52 -6.40 -5.48
N ILE A 48 0.44 -5.21 -4.90
CA ILE A 48 0.89 -4.97 -3.54
C ILE A 48 -0.33 -4.89 -2.64
N GLY A 49 -0.28 -5.58 -1.52
CA GLY A 49 -1.30 -5.48 -0.48
C GLY A 49 -0.71 -4.89 0.79
N ILE A 50 -1.45 -3.98 1.40
CA ILE A 50 -1.10 -3.43 2.70
C ILE A 50 -2.37 -3.10 3.48
N ARG A 51 -2.38 -3.43 4.77
CA ARG A 51 -3.54 -3.16 5.60
C ARG A 51 -3.64 -1.69 5.96
N PRO A 52 -4.86 -1.16 6.13
CA PRO A 52 -5.05 0.25 6.47
C PRO A 52 -4.29 0.69 7.72
N GLU A 53 -4.23 -0.16 8.74
CA GLU A 53 -3.54 0.14 10.00
C GLU A 53 -2.02 0.10 9.88
N ASP A 54 -1.50 -0.49 8.83
CA ASP A 54 -0.05 -0.62 8.62
C ASP A 54 0.55 0.54 7.82
N ILE A 55 -0.30 1.40 7.27
CA ILE A 55 0.17 2.63 6.63
C ILE A 55 0.38 3.68 7.72
N SER A 56 1.58 4.25 7.80
CA SER A 56 1.92 5.18 8.87
C SER A 56 1.92 6.63 8.40
N LEU A 57 1.50 7.52 9.30
CA LEU A 57 1.60 8.97 9.10
C LEU A 57 2.80 9.55 9.86
N GLU A 58 3.36 8.81 10.79
CA GLU A 58 4.43 9.27 11.68
C GLU A 58 5.74 8.53 11.51
N ILE A 59 5.67 7.21 11.38
CA ILE A 59 6.86 6.37 11.36
C ILE A 59 7.43 6.36 9.95
N LYS A 60 8.48 7.13 9.76
CA LYS A 60 9.11 7.31 8.44
C LYS A 60 9.74 6.02 7.95
N SER A 61 9.60 5.79 6.65
CA SER A 61 10.27 4.70 5.97
C SER A 61 10.68 5.18 4.59
N LYS A 62 11.49 4.36 3.91
CA LYS A 62 11.97 4.66 2.57
C LYS A 62 10.82 4.73 1.55
N ILE A 63 9.76 3.96 1.78
CA ILE A 63 8.61 3.91 0.88
C ILE A 63 7.60 4.95 1.37
N SER A 64 7.54 6.08 0.69
CA SER A 64 6.66 7.17 1.08
C SER A 64 6.10 7.89 -0.12
N THR A 65 4.97 8.52 0.06
CA THR A 65 4.38 9.40 -0.94
C THR A 65 3.47 10.43 -0.26
N ASP A 66 3.32 11.56 -0.92
CA ASP A 66 2.33 12.55 -0.52
C ASP A 66 1.00 12.18 -1.13
N ILE A 67 -0.05 12.34 -0.36
CA ILE A 67 -1.41 12.08 -0.82
C ILE A 67 -2.32 13.26 -0.53
N LYS A 68 -3.38 13.36 -1.31
CA LYS A 68 -4.47 14.28 -1.05
C LYS A 68 -5.61 13.50 -0.42
N ILE A 69 -6.10 13.97 0.71
CA ILE A 69 -7.20 13.33 1.42
C ILE A 69 -8.51 13.67 0.72
N ASP A 70 -9.27 12.64 0.36
CA ASP A 70 -10.61 12.83 -0.23
C ASP A 70 -11.68 12.92 0.84
N LEU A 71 -11.55 12.12 1.91
CA LEU A 71 -12.56 12.01 2.95
C LEU A 71 -11.91 11.49 4.22
N VAL A 72 -12.36 12.00 5.36
CA VAL A 72 -12.00 11.44 6.66
C VAL A 72 -13.29 11.01 7.35
N GLU A 73 -13.36 9.74 7.70
CA GLU A 73 -14.45 9.20 8.48
C GLU A 73 -14.02 9.13 9.94
N ASN A 74 -14.71 9.84 10.79
CA ASN A 74 -14.37 9.89 12.22
C ASN A 74 -15.17 8.84 12.97
N LEU A 75 -14.50 7.87 13.55
CA LEU A 75 -15.10 6.77 14.30
C LEU A 75 -14.83 6.89 15.81
N GLY A 76 -14.64 8.11 16.30
CA GLY A 76 -14.27 8.36 17.67
C GLY A 76 -12.77 8.43 17.84
N SER A 77 -12.17 7.46 18.54
CA SER A 77 -10.71 7.43 18.75
C SER A 77 -9.94 7.10 17.47
N GLU A 78 -10.61 6.48 16.50
CA GLU A 78 -9.98 6.11 15.21
C GLU A 78 -10.60 6.90 14.08
N LYS A 79 -9.81 7.09 13.03
CA LYS A 79 -10.25 7.74 11.81
C LYS A 79 -9.86 6.89 10.62
N ILE A 80 -10.71 6.88 9.61
CA ILE A 80 -10.40 6.24 8.34
C ILE A 80 -10.22 7.36 7.32
N ILE A 81 -9.04 7.40 6.73
CA ILE A 81 -8.69 8.37 5.70
C ILE A 81 -8.83 7.69 4.34
N TYR A 82 -9.55 8.34 3.43
CA TYR A 82 -9.74 7.85 2.07
C TYR A 82 -8.96 8.71 1.11
N THR A 83 -8.22 8.07 0.23
CA THR A 83 -7.48 8.72 -0.84
C THR A 83 -7.44 7.80 -2.05
N GLN A 84 -6.87 8.30 -3.15
CA GLN A 84 -6.64 7.48 -4.34
C GLN A 84 -5.18 7.55 -4.73
N ILE A 85 -4.64 6.40 -5.12
CA ILE A 85 -3.30 6.28 -5.64
C ILE A 85 -3.41 5.46 -6.93
N ASN A 86 -2.99 6.06 -8.05
CA ASN A 86 -3.04 5.40 -9.36
C ASN A 86 -4.44 4.84 -9.69
N GLY A 87 -5.47 5.58 -9.32
CA GLY A 87 -6.85 5.18 -9.59
C GLY A 87 -7.43 4.16 -8.62
N SER A 88 -6.66 3.70 -7.65
CA SER A 88 -7.14 2.75 -6.63
C SER A 88 -7.48 3.49 -5.34
N GLU A 89 -8.63 3.17 -4.76
CA GLU A 89 -9.00 3.71 -3.46
C GLU A 89 -8.13 3.09 -2.38
N ILE A 90 -7.56 3.94 -1.56
CA ILE A 90 -6.70 3.55 -0.45
C ILE A 90 -7.32 4.06 0.85
N ARG A 91 -7.38 3.18 1.83
CA ARG A 91 -7.87 3.51 3.18
C ARG A 91 -6.72 3.44 4.16
N ILE A 92 -6.67 4.43 5.03
CA ILE A 92 -5.64 4.53 6.05
C ILE A 92 -6.33 4.66 7.40
N LYS A 93 -5.96 3.83 8.34
CA LYS A 93 -6.51 3.87 9.69
C LYS A 93 -5.54 4.60 10.60
N SER A 94 -6.01 5.64 11.27
CA SER A 94 -5.16 6.47 12.10
C SER A 94 -5.88 6.92 13.37
N THR A 95 -5.11 7.18 14.41
CA THR A 95 -5.62 7.79 15.64
C THR A 95 -5.30 9.27 15.72
N GLN A 96 -4.59 9.80 14.74
CA GLN A 96 -4.17 11.20 14.73
C GLN A 96 -5.29 12.14 14.26
N ASN A 97 -5.26 13.35 14.75
CA ASN A 97 -6.11 14.42 14.22
C ASN A 97 -5.56 14.87 12.89
N ILE A 98 -6.42 14.91 11.89
CA ILE A 98 -6.05 15.30 10.54
C ILE A 98 -6.49 16.73 10.32
N ILE A 99 -5.54 17.61 10.08
CA ILE A 99 -5.77 19.03 9.90
C ILE A 99 -5.62 19.43 8.43
N ASP A 100 -4.62 18.90 7.75
CA ASP A 100 -4.30 19.23 6.37
C ASP A 100 -4.94 18.25 5.40
N LYS A 101 -5.27 18.76 4.20
CA LYS A 101 -5.77 17.89 3.11
C LYS A 101 -4.66 17.11 2.44
N ASN A 102 -3.42 17.55 2.59
CA ASN A 102 -2.24 16.89 2.00
C ASN A 102 -1.38 16.37 3.13
N ILE A 103 -1.06 15.10 3.07
CA ILE A 103 -0.22 14.45 4.08
C ILE A 103 0.75 13.51 3.39
N THR A 104 1.82 13.17 4.09
CA THR A 104 2.77 12.15 3.63
C THR A 104 2.47 10.85 4.34
N ILE A 105 2.42 9.77 3.58
CA ILE A 105 2.24 8.43 4.14
C ILE A 105 3.48 7.60 3.91
N TYR A 106 3.68 6.62 4.79
CA TYR A 106 4.85 5.74 4.79
C TYR A 106 4.39 4.30 4.87
N LEU A 107 4.98 3.46 4.03
CA LEU A 107 4.69 2.02 4.01
C LEU A 107 5.90 1.26 4.54
N PRO A 108 5.77 0.54 5.66
CA PRO A 108 6.87 -0.30 6.12
C PRO A 108 7.00 -1.53 5.23
N LYS A 109 8.19 -1.78 4.74
CA LYS A 109 8.45 -2.88 3.81
C LYS A 109 8.01 -4.23 4.36
N ASN A 110 8.24 -4.46 5.65
CA ASN A 110 7.91 -5.74 6.28
C ASN A 110 6.42 -6.01 6.46
N LYS A 111 5.57 -5.03 6.15
CA LYS A 111 4.12 -5.17 6.21
C LYS A 111 3.48 -5.28 4.82
N ILE A 112 4.29 -5.24 3.78
CA ILE A 112 3.80 -5.33 2.41
C ILE A 112 3.63 -6.80 2.02
N TYR A 113 2.49 -7.12 1.43
CA TYR A 113 2.21 -8.41 0.82
C TYR A 113 2.32 -8.28 -0.69
N LEU A 114 2.84 -9.31 -1.34
CA LEU A 114 2.96 -9.36 -2.80
C LEU A 114 2.09 -10.47 -3.35
N PHE A 115 1.41 -10.18 -4.47
CA PHE A 115 0.58 -11.15 -5.17
C PHE A 115 0.91 -11.10 -6.66
N ASP A 116 1.00 -12.27 -7.29
CA ASP A 116 1.24 -12.35 -8.72
C ASP A 116 -0.02 -12.00 -9.51
N LYS A 117 0.09 -11.97 -10.84
CA LYS A 117 -1.05 -11.64 -11.70
C LYS A 117 -2.20 -12.63 -11.59
N SER A 118 -1.93 -13.84 -11.11
CA SER A 118 -2.95 -14.84 -10.82
C SER A 118 -3.53 -14.69 -9.42
N LYS A 119 -3.11 -13.66 -8.71
CA LYS A 119 -3.57 -13.30 -7.36
C LYS A 119 -3.13 -14.29 -6.28
N LYS A 120 -2.07 -15.02 -6.57
CA LYS A 120 -1.43 -15.89 -5.59
C LYS A 120 -0.34 -15.13 -4.87
N ARG A 121 -0.18 -15.40 -3.59
CA ARG A 121 0.82 -14.73 -2.78
C ARG A 121 2.23 -15.07 -3.26
N ILE A 122 3.05 -14.04 -3.43
CA ILE A 122 4.45 -14.19 -3.72
C ILE A 122 5.20 -14.23 -2.40
N LYS A 123 6.03 -15.25 -2.23
CA LYS A 123 6.82 -15.38 -1.02
C LYS A 123 7.90 -14.31 -0.97
N ILE A 124 8.03 -13.70 0.16
CA ILE A 124 9.02 -12.65 0.41
C ILE A 124 10.18 -13.20 1.23
#